data_feceefe71682c06b1474bdae77750903
#
_entry.id   feceefe71682c06b1474bdae77750903
#
_cell.length_a   1.000
_cell.length_b   1.000
_cell.length_c   1.000
_cell.angle_alpha   90.00
_cell.angle_beta   90.00
_cell.angle_gamma   90.00
#
_symmetry.space_group_name_H-M   'P 1'
#
loop_
_entity.id
_entity.type
_entity.pdbx_description
1 polymer ?
#
loop_
_entity_poly.entity_id
_entity_poly.type
_entity_poly.pdbx_seq_one_letter_code
_entity_poly.pdbx_strand_id
1 'polypeptide(L)'
;MNKNNAFIGLCLGLSMAFQVHAQKPVAAPMKDVNQVIDNTLDSLNKARTARPVPGSSRKGNNPVLFLVGNSTMRTGTLGNGNNGQWGWGYFAHEYFDENRITVENHALGGTSSRTFYNHLWPEVLEGVRKGDWVIIELGHNDNGPYDSGRARASIPGIGKDSLVVTIKETGVKETVYTYGEYMRRFIRDVKKRGAHPILMSLTPRNAWEDADSTIVTRVNETFGLWAKQVAKKEHVPFIDLNEITACKFETFGKEKVKYMFYLDRIHTSEFGARVNAASAAEGIRNYKKLALAKYLKPIEKDTVTGATRKKGCPVLFTIGDSTVRNEDKGDGMWGWGSVIAELMDTTRISVENHAMAGRSARTYLDEGRWDKVYNALRPGDFVLIQFGHNDAGDINIGKARAELPGAGGESKVFLMEATGKYKVIYTFGWYLRKFIMDVKEKGAYPIVLSHTPRNKWDNGQIERNTNSFGAWTRQAAEEAGAWFIDLNKITADKLQDMGFNEGLRVVGEYFKRDHTHTSLKGARLNAQSIVDGVRQIDCPLKNYIK
;
A
#
# COMPACT_ATOMS: atom_id res chain seq x y z
N MET A 1 -68.55 -41.59 51.06
CA MET A 1 -68.11 -42.56 50.01
C MET A 1 -67.50 -41.70 48.88
N ASN A 2 -66.34 -42.11 48.48
CA ASN A 2 -65.52 -41.68 47.36
C ASN A 2 -64.86 -40.28 47.41
N LYS A 3 -63.60 -40.36 47.71
CA LYS A 3 -62.52 -39.41 47.58
C LYS A 3 -62.10 -39.26 46.11
N ASN A 4 -61.87 -38.09 45.64
CA ASN A 4 -61.03 -37.90 44.46
C ASN A 4 -59.94 -36.84 44.79
N ASN A 5 -58.72 -37.34 44.87
CA ASN A 5 -57.48 -36.56 45.00
C ASN A 5 -57.16 -35.91 43.66
N ALA A 6 -57.06 -34.60 43.64
CA ALA A 6 -56.47 -33.89 42.54
C ALA A 6 -54.97 -33.74 42.80
N PHE A 7 -54.15 -34.33 41.95
CA PHE A 7 -52.70 -34.12 41.87
C PHE A 7 -52.41 -32.80 41.12
N ILE A 8 -51.83 -31.84 41.79
CA ILE A 8 -51.29 -30.66 41.18
C ILE A 8 -49.84 -30.98 40.76
N GLY A 9 -49.67 -31.20 39.48
CA GLY A 9 -48.37 -31.39 38.88
C GLY A 9 -47.67 -30.01 38.70
N LEU A 10 -46.60 -29.78 39.46
CA LEU A 10 -45.73 -28.62 39.32
C LEU A 10 -44.80 -28.82 38.10
N CYS A 11 -45.14 -28.25 36.96
CA CYS A 11 -44.22 -28.19 35.82
C CYS A 11 -43.14 -27.14 36.09
N LEU A 12 -41.99 -27.58 36.58
CA LEU A 12 -40.74 -26.79 36.54
C LEU A 12 -40.26 -26.73 35.08
N GLY A 13 -40.59 -25.62 34.40
CA GLY A 13 -40.01 -25.29 33.11
C GLY A 13 -38.56 -24.93 33.28
N LEU A 14 -37.65 -25.85 32.99
CA LEU A 14 -36.24 -25.51 32.74
C LEU A 14 -36.18 -24.71 31.41
N SER A 15 -36.14 -23.38 31.51
CA SER A 15 -35.70 -22.54 30.41
C SER A 15 -34.20 -22.74 30.21
N MET A 16 -33.80 -23.68 29.34
CA MET A 16 -32.45 -23.70 28.79
C MET A 16 -32.27 -22.41 27.95
N ALA A 17 -31.68 -21.41 28.56
CA ALA A 17 -31.13 -20.30 27.82
C ALA A 17 -29.99 -20.88 26.95
N PHE A 18 -30.28 -21.14 25.68
CA PHE A 18 -29.25 -21.32 24.69
C PHE A 18 -28.48 -19.99 24.62
N GLN A 19 -27.37 -19.91 25.33
CA GLN A 19 -26.34 -18.92 25.01
C GLN A 19 -25.85 -19.24 23.60
N VAL A 20 -26.40 -18.54 22.62
CA VAL A 20 -25.81 -18.45 21.31
C VAL A 20 -24.47 -17.74 21.54
N HIS A 21 -23.44 -18.53 21.75
CA HIS A 21 -22.09 -18.03 21.62
C HIS A 21 -21.98 -17.54 20.18
N ALA A 22 -21.99 -16.22 19.98
CA ALA A 22 -21.65 -15.64 18.71
C ALA A 22 -20.27 -16.22 18.34
N GLN A 23 -20.26 -17.15 17.38
CA GLN A 23 -19.01 -17.67 16.86
C GLN A 23 -18.21 -16.44 16.41
N LYS A 24 -17.01 -16.27 17.00
CA LYS A 24 -16.07 -15.27 16.51
C LYS A 24 -15.97 -15.48 15.01
N PRO A 25 -16.09 -14.41 14.20
CA PRO A 25 -15.99 -14.56 12.75
C PRO A 25 -14.69 -15.28 12.45
N VAL A 26 -14.80 -16.41 11.76
CA VAL A 26 -13.64 -17.19 11.33
C VAL A 26 -12.84 -16.29 10.41
N ALA A 27 -11.55 -16.10 10.70
CA ALA A 27 -10.67 -15.36 9.82
C ALA A 27 -10.79 -15.91 8.40
N ALA A 28 -10.96 -15.02 7.41
CA ALA A 28 -11.03 -15.46 6.03
C ALA A 28 -9.80 -16.33 5.71
N PRO A 29 -9.97 -17.45 5.02
CA PRO A 29 -8.85 -18.31 4.69
C PRO A 29 -7.80 -17.51 3.91
N MET A 30 -6.53 -17.77 4.19
CA MET A 30 -5.43 -17.22 3.41
C MET A 30 -5.63 -17.61 1.95
N LYS A 31 -5.68 -16.62 1.07
CA LYS A 31 -5.75 -16.86 -0.35
C LYS A 31 -4.32 -16.94 -0.89
N ASP A 32 -4.01 -18.05 -1.58
CA ASP A 32 -2.73 -18.16 -2.26
C ASP A 32 -2.63 -17.08 -3.35
N VAL A 33 -1.65 -16.23 -3.22
CA VAL A 33 -1.41 -15.11 -4.13
C VAL A 33 -0.98 -15.57 -5.52
N ASN A 34 -0.53 -16.83 -5.66
CA ASN A 34 -0.17 -17.44 -6.93
C ASN A 34 -1.39 -18.02 -7.68
N GLN A 35 -2.59 -17.95 -7.11
CA GLN A 35 -3.77 -18.39 -7.83
C GLN A 35 -4.03 -17.52 -9.05
N VAL A 36 -4.31 -18.20 -10.17
CA VAL A 36 -4.76 -17.55 -11.40
C VAL A 36 -6.02 -16.75 -11.09
N ILE A 37 -6.07 -15.50 -11.57
CA ILE A 37 -7.24 -14.64 -11.41
C ILE A 37 -8.42 -15.34 -12.07
N ASP A 38 -9.46 -15.60 -11.29
CA ASP A 38 -10.70 -16.15 -11.79
C ASP A 38 -11.43 -15.11 -12.63
N ASN A 39 -11.50 -15.36 -13.94
CA ASN A 39 -12.20 -14.53 -14.90
C ASN A 39 -13.50 -15.20 -15.40
N THR A 40 -14.05 -16.12 -14.63
CA THR A 40 -15.34 -16.72 -14.96
C THR A 40 -16.45 -15.66 -15.05
N LEU A 41 -17.53 -16.01 -15.71
CA LEU A 41 -18.68 -15.12 -15.84
C LEU A 41 -19.23 -14.69 -14.47
N ASP A 42 -19.20 -15.60 -13.48
CA ASP A 42 -19.64 -15.29 -12.11
C ASP A 42 -18.73 -14.26 -11.44
N SER A 43 -17.40 -14.38 -11.55
CA SER A 43 -16.45 -13.39 -11.05
C SER A 43 -16.62 -12.02 -11.73
N LEU A 44 -16.87 -12.01 -13.03
CA LEU A 44 -17.17 -10.77 -13.77
C LEU A 44 -18.49 -10.13 -13.31
N ASN A 45 -19.51 -10.93 -13.06
CA ASN A 45 -20.78 -10.43 -12.52
C ASN A 45 -20.62 -9.84 -11.12
N LYS A 46 -19.87 -10.50 -10.24
CA LYS A 46 -19.53 -9.95 -8.90
C LYS A 46 -18.75 -8.64 -9.01
N ALA A 47 -17.80 -8.54 -9.93
CA ALA A 47 -17.07 -7.30 -10.16
C ALA A 47 -17.97 -6.17 -10.69
N ARG A 48 -18.94 -6.49 -11.52
CA ARG A 48 -19.95 -5.53 -12.01
C ARG A 48 -20.83 -5.01 -10.88
N THR A 49 -21.32 -5.90 -10.02
CA THR A 49 -22.16 -5.51 -8.87
C THR A 49 -21.40 -4.70 -7.81
N ALA A 50 -20.07 -4.84 -7.75
CA ALA A 50 -19.23 -4.05 -6.85
C ALA A 50 -18.94 -2.63 -7.37
N ARG A 51 -19.32 -2.30 -8.62
CA ARG A 51 -19.18 -0.94 -9.16
C ARG A 51 -20.29 -0.04 -8.60
N PRO A 52 -20.05 1.27 -8.46
CA PRO A 52 -21.12 2.19 -8.05
C PRO A 52 -22.21 2.23 -9.13
N VAL A 53 -23.44 2.50 -8.71
CA VAL A 53 -24.50 2.88 -9.67
C VAL A 53 -24.12 4.23 -10.28
N PRO A 54 -24.10 4.35 -11.61
CA PRO A 54 -23.61 5.56 -12.28
C PRO A 54 -24.33 6.83 -11.84
N GLY A 55 -23.57 7.81 -11.37
CA GLY A 55 -24.08 9.09 -10.87
C GLY A 55 -24.64 9.06 -9.45
N SER A 56 -24.59 7.92 -8.74
CA SER A 56 -25.16 7.77 -7.39
C SER A 56 -24.35 8.52 -6.32
N SER A 57 -23.06 8.75 -6.54
CA SER A 57 -22.20 9.49 -5.60
C SER A 57 -22.41 11.00 -5.63
N ARG A 58 -23.21 11.52 -6.54
CA ARG A 58 -23.43 12.95 -6.76
C ARG A 58 -23.95 13.64 -5.51
N LYS A 59 -23.26 14.69 -5.08
CA LYS A 59 -23.68 15.55 -3.95
C LYS A 59 -24.37 16.82 -4.50
N GLY A 60 -25.68 16.88 -4.41
CA GLY A 60 -26.44 18.03 -4.94
C GLY A 60 -26.21 18.25 -6.44
N ASN A 61 -25.76 19.45 -6.81
CA ASN A 61 -25.45 19.82 -8.19
C ASN A 61 -23.96 19.67 -8.55
N ASN A 62 -23.15 19.14 -7.65
CA ASN A 62 -21.73 18.95 -7.92
C ASN A 62 -21.50 17.97 -9.09
N PRO A 63 -20.46 18.20 -9.90
CA PRO A 63 -20.10 17.25 -10.94
C PRO A 63 -19.58 15.93 -10.35
N VAL A 64 -19.65 14.89 -11.18
CA VAL A 64 -19.03 13.59 -10.92
C VAL A 64 -17.89 13.41 -11.92
N LEU A 65 -16.77 12.86 -11.44
CA LEU A 65 -15.68 12.36 -12.25
C LEU A 65 -15.85 10.85 -12.43
N PHE A 66 -16.22 10.43 -13.64
CA PHE A 66 -16.33 9.02 -14.02
C PHE A 66 -14.97 8.51 -14.52
N LEU A 67 -14.50 7.41 -13.97
CA LEU A 67 -13.30 6.73 -14.42
C LEU A 67 -13.69 5.50 -15.24
N VAL A 68 -13.26 5.46 -16.49
CA VAL A 68 -13.53 4.40 -17.47
C VAL A 68 -12.21 3.75 -17.85
N GLY A 69 -12.05 2.46 -17.53
CA GLY A 69 -10.80 1.75 -17.73
C GLY A 69 -10.89 0.25 -17.52
N ASN A 70 -9.75 -0.37 -17.43
CA ASN A 70 -9.60 -1.82 -17.27
C ASN A 70 -9.02 -2.21 -15.89
N SER A 71 -8.29 -3.32 -15.80
CA SER A 71 -7.74 -3.83 -14.54
C SER A 71 -6.68 -2.92 -13.91
N THR A 72 -5.97 -2.11 -14.68
CA THR A 72 -4.96 -1.18 -14.16
C THR A 72 -5.58 0.02 -13.42
N MET A 73 -6.83 0.31 -13.72
CA MET A 73 -7.66 1.32 -13.03
C MET A 73 -8.59 0.67 -11.99
N ARG A 74 -9.06 -0.55 -12.24
CA ARG A 74 -9.93 -1.32 -11.36
C ARG A 74 -9.13 -2.13 -10.34
N THR A 75 -9.57 -2.11 -9.10
CA THR A 75 -8.92 -2.82 -7.99
C THR A 75 -9.43 -4.25 -7.88
N GLY A 76 -8.64 -5.22 -8.35
CA GLY A 76 -8.96 -6.64 -8.29
C GLY A 76 -10.29 -7.02 -8.94
N THR A 77 -10.71 -8.27 -8.80
CA THR A 77 -11.96 -8.78 -9.38
C THR A 77 -13.19 -8.17 -8.71
N LEU A 78 -13.16 -8.04 -7.39
CA LEU A 78 -14.27 -7.46 -6.60
C LEU A 78 -14.10 -5.96 -6.33
N GLY A 79 -13.07 -5.32 -6.89
CA GLY A 79 -12.83 -3.90 -6.71
C GLY A 79 -12.35 -3.47 -5.32
N ASN A 80 -11.81 -4.38 -4.55
CA ASN A 80 -11.36 -4.16 -3.16
C ASN A 80 -9.98 -4.77 -2.85
N GLY A 81 -9.20 -5.15 -3.87
CA GLY A 81 -7.88 -5.78 -3.71
C GLY A 81 -7.93 -7.23 -3.25
N ASN A 82 -9.06 -7.92 -3.35
CA ASN A 82 -9.21 -9.29 -2.85
C ASN A 82 -8.28 -10.32 -3.51
N ASN A 83 -7.79 -10.03 -4.71
CA ASN A 83 -6.81 -10.83 -5.44
C ASN A 83 -5.39 -10.22 -5.43
N GLY A 84 -5.15 -9.23 -4.57
CA GLY A 84 -3.85 -8.57 -4.42
C GLY A 84 -3.51 -7.53 -5.48
N GLN A 85 -4.37 -7.33 -6.46
CA GLN A 85 -4.17 -6.34 -7.53
C GLN A 85 -4.95 -5.06 -7.23
N TRP A 86 -4.27 -3.93 -7.31
CA TRP A 86 -4.84 -2.61 -7.04
C TRP A 86 -4.73 -1.71 -8.27
N GLY A 87 -5.87 -1.20 -8.72
CA GLY A 87 -5.91 -0.21 -9.78
C GLY A 87 -5.89 1.22 -9.22
N TRP A 88 -5.30 2.14 -9.96
CA TRP A 88 -5.11 3.53 -9.52
C TRP A 88 -6.42 4.30 -9.30
N GLY A 89 -7.47 3.92 -10.03
CA GLY A 89 -8.79 4.56 -9.90
C GLY A 89 -9.42 4.39 -8.51
N TYR A 90 -9.00 3.38 -7.73
CA TYR A 90 -9.43 3.23 -6.34
C TYR A 90 -8.95 4.39 -5.46
N PHE A 91 -7.74 4.90 -5.71
CA PHE A 91 -7.13 5.98 -4.91
C PHE A 91 -7.35 7.37 -5.50
N ALA A 92 -7.97 7.47 -6.68
CA ALA A 92 -8.14 8.75 -7.36
C ALA A 92 -8.90 9.79 -6.50
N HIS A 93 -9.92 9.36 -5.74
CA HIS A 93 -10.73 10.24 -4.88
C HIS A 93 -9.90 10.94 -3.80
N GLU A 94 -8.79 10.35 -3.37
CA GLU A 94 -7.91 10.96 -2.35
C GLU A 94 -7.32 12.30 -2.80
N TYR A 95 -7.21 12.52 -4.10
CA TYR A 95 -6.65 13.74 -4.71
C TYR A 95 -7.68 14.84 -4.98
N PHE A 96 -8.98 14.54 -4.89
CA PHE A 96 -10.05 15.49 -5.19
C PHE A 96 -10.75 16.00 -3.92
N ASP A 97 -11.23 17.23 -3.96
CA ASP A 97 -12.09 17.80 -2.92
C ASP A 97 -13.50 17.22 -3.06
N GLU A 98 -13.81 16.24 -2.23
CA GLU A 98 -15.09 15.51 -2.25
C GLU A 98 -16.31 16.36 -1.91
N ASN A 99 -16.12 17.59 -1.42
CA ASN A 99 -17.20 18.56 -1.22
C ASN A 99 -17.59 19.27 -2.53
N ARG A 100 -16.73 19.20 -3.56
CA ARG A 100 -16.89 19.93 -4.82
C ARG A 100 -17.03 19.02 -6.03
N ILE A 101 -16.52 17.79 -5.96
CA ILE A 101 -16.62 16.77 -6.99
C ILE A 101 -16.54 15.39 -6.35
N THR A 102 -17.30 14.42 -6.83
CA THR A 102 -17.17 13.03 -6.43
C THR A 102 -16.52 12.20 -7.52
N VAL A 103 -15.83 11.12 -7.15
CA VAL A 103 -15.13 10.23 -8.09
C VAL A 103 -15.82 8.86 -8.09
N GLU A 104 -16.23 8.40 -9.25
CA GLU A 104 -16.81 7.07 -9.47
C GLU A 104 -15.91 6.23 -10.36
N ASN A 105 -15.42 5.12 -9.84
CA ASN A 105 -14.60 4.18 -10.62
C ASN A 105 -15.46 3.09 -11.27
N HIS A 106 -15.73 3.22 -12.56
CA HIS A 106 -16.49 2.28 -13.36
C HIS A 106 -15.61 1.29 -14.15
N ALA A 107 -14.29 1.34 -13.97
CA ALA A 107 -13.38 0.42 -14.63
C ALA A 107 -13.71 -1.04 -14.32
N LEU A 108 -13.45 -1.95 -15.25
CA LEU A 108 -13.63 -3.39 -15.07
C LEU A 108 -12.43 -4.15 -15.63
N GLY A 109 -11.89 -5.06 -14.83
CA GLY A 109 -10.75 -5.90 -15.23
C GLY A 109 -11.04 -6.74 -16.48
N GLY A 110 -10.05 -6.82 -17.37
CA GLY A 110 -10.16 -7.60 -18.61
C GLY A 110 -10.88 -6.92 -19.76
N THR A 111 -11.46 -5.73 -19.57
CA THR A 111 -12.14 -5.00 -20.65
C THR A 111 -11.15 -4.27 -21.57
N SER A 112 -11.52 -4.19 -22.84
CA SER A 112 -10.91 -3.39 -23.90
C SER A 112 -11.77 -2.18 -24.23
N SER A 113 -11.29 -1.31 -25.13
CA SER A 113 -12.10 -0.23 -25.67
C SER A 113 -13.42 -0.73 -26.27
N ARG A 114 -13.36 -1.83 -27.03
CA ARG A 114 -14.51 -2.49 -27.64
C ARG A 114 -15.49 -3.03 -26.59
N THR A 115 -15.01 -3.92 -25.71
CA THR A 115 -15.90 -4.61 -24.77
C THR A 115 -16.47 -3.66 -23.71
N PHE A 116 -15.68 -2.65 -23.28
CA PHE A 116 -16.23 -1.63 -22.40
C PHE A 116 -17.31 -0.81 -23.08
N TYR A 117 -17.06 -0.36 -24.31
CA TYR A 117 -18.04 0.44 -25.08
C TYR A 117 -19.34 -0.32 -25.31
N ASN A 118 -19.25 -1.58 -25.75
CA ASN A 118 -20.42 -2.36 -26.13
C ASN A 118 -21.25 -2.86 -24.95
N HIS A 119 -20.61 -3.16 -23.80
CA HIS A 119 -21.28 -3.88 -22.71
C HIS A 119 -21.46 -3.07 -21.42
N LEU A 120 -20.63 -2.05 -21.18
CA LEU A 120 -20.65 -1.31 -19.92
C LEU A 120 -20.95 0.19 -20.10
N TRP A 121 -20.52 0.75 -21.21
CA TRP A 121 -20.64 2.17 -21.48
C TRP A 121 -22.09 2.69 -21.51
N PRO A 122 -23.07 1.98 -22.10
CA PRO A 122 -24.45 2.45 -22.08
C PRO A 122 -24.97 2.72 -20.66
N GLU A 123 -24.70 1.81 -19.72
CA GLU A 123 -25.07 1.97 -18.31
C GLU A 123 -24.36 3.17 -17.66
N VAL A 124 -23.04 3.29 -17.85
CA VAL A 124 -22.27 4.42 -17.31
C VAL A 124 -22.76 5.76 -17.84
N LEU A 125 -23.07 5.80 -19.14
CA LEU A 125 -23.53 7.01 -19.82
C LEU A 125 -24.88 7.52 -19.27
N GLU A 126 -25.73 6.66 -18.74
CA GLU A 126 -27.00 7.08 -18.10
C GLU A 126 -26.77 7.97 -16.89
N GLY A 127 -25.70 7.74 -16.12
CA GLY A 127 -25.33 8.56 -14.97
C GLY A 127 -24.64 9.89 -15.32
N VAL A 128 -24.12 10.01 -16.55
CA VAL A 128 -23.36 11.19 -16.98
C VAL A 128 -24.30 12.37 -17.30
N ARG A 129 -24.04 13.53 -16.69
CA ARG A 129 -24.81 14.77 -16.86
C ARG A 129 -23.92 15.93 -17.33
N LYS A 130 -24.57 17.00 -17.75
CA LYS A 130 -23.89 18.25 -18.11
C LYS A 130 -22.98 18.73 -16.99
N GLY A 131 -21.72 19.03 -17.32
CA GLY A 131 -20.71 19.51 -16.41
C GLY A 131 -19.87 18.41 -15.72
N ASP A 132 -20.22 17.14 -15.91
CA ASP A 132 -19.43 16.00 -15.43
C ASP A 132 -18.13 15.83 -16.22
N TRP A 133 -17.25 15.01 -15.69
CA TRP A 133 -15.98 14.66 -16.31
C TRP A 133 -15.89 13.14 -16.52
N VAL A 134 -15.30 12.73 -17.63
CA VAL A 134 -15.05 11.31 -17.92
C VAL A 134 -13.60 11.13 -18.34
N ILE A 135 -12.84 10.39 -17.53
CA ILE A 135 -11.48 9.96 -17.87
C ILE A 135 -11.54 8.56 -18.45
N ILE A 136 -10.89 8.37 -19.60
CA ILE A 136 -10.86 7.11 -20.35
C ILE A 136 -9.43 6.66 -20.51
N GLU A 137 -9.09 5.48 -19.92
CA GLU A 137 -7.79 4.81 -20.01
C GLU A 137 -8.02 3.34 -20.39
N LEU A 138 -7.98 3.03 -21.69
CA LEU A 138 -8.21 1.71 -22.28
C LEU A 138 -7.13 1.41 -23.33
N GLY A 139 -6.84 0.13 -23.56
CA GLY A 139 -5.85 -0.30 -24.55
C GLY A 139 -5.03 -1.52 -24.14
N HIS A 140 -4.86 -1.81 -22.85
CA HIS A 140 -4.08 -2.97 -22.37
C HIS A 140 -4.63 -4.31 -22.88
N ASN A 141 -5.92 -4.38 -23.19
CA ASN A 141 -6.64 -5.60 -23.58
C ASN A 141 -7.13 -5.60 -25.03
N ASP A 142 -6.72 -4.63 -25.81
CA ASP A 142 -7.24 -4.41 -27.17
C ASP A 142 -6.54 -5.25 -28.25
N ASN A 143 -5.53 -6.04 -27.87
CA ASN A 143 -4.86 -7.01 -28.73
C ASN A 143 -5.49 -8.40 -28.64
N GLY A 144 -5.33 -9.19 -29.69
CA GLY A 144 -5.71 -10.60 -29.77
C GLY A 144 -6.73 -10.90 -30.86
N PRO A 145 -7.41 -12.05 -30.78
CA PRO A 145 -8.44 -12.42 -31.74
C PRO A 145 -9.67 -11.53 -31.65
N TYR A 146 -10.31 -11.28 -32.79
CA TYR A 146 -11.56 -10.51 -32.85
C TYR A 146 -12.80 -11.36 -32.57
N ASP A 147 -12.73 -12.66 -32.82
CA ASP A 147 -13.87 -13.56 -32.94
C ASP A 147 -13.83 -14.75 -31.96
N SER A 148 -12.79 -14.89 -31.16
CA SER A 148 -12.61 -16.07 -30.31
C SER A 148 -11.95 -15.74 -28.98
N GLY A 149 -11.98 -16.69 -28.05
CA GLY A 149 -11.52 -16.53 -26.69
C GLY A 149 -12.30 -15.44 -25.98
N ARG A 150 -11.62 -14.38 -25.51
CA ARG A 150 -12.35 -13.24 -24.92
C ARG A 150 -12.94 -12.28 -25.97
N ALA A 151 -12.66 -12.47 -27.27
CA ALA A 151 -13.16 -11.66 -28.39
C ALA A 151 -13.19 -10.15 -28.10
N ARG A 152 -12.09 -9.62 -27.56
CA ARG A 152 -12.03 -8.25 -27.02
C ARG A 152 -11.15 -7.30 -27.80
N ALA A 153 -10.41 -7.79 -28.80
CA ALA A 153 -9.51 -6.97 -29.60
C ALA A 153 -10.28 -5.91 -30.41
N SER A 154 -9.70 -4.74 -30.52
CA SER A 154 -10.08 -3.69 -31.47
C SER A 154 -9.13 -3.71 -32.69
N ILE A 155 -9.57 -3.20 -33.83
CA ILE A 155 -8.69 -3.05 -35.00
C ILE A 155 -7.61 -2.01 -34.67
N PRO A 156 -6.33 -2.28 -34.94
CA PRO A 156 -5.25 -1.32 -34.72
C PRO A 156 -5.45 0.00 -35.47
N GLY A 157 -5.01 1.10 -34.84
CA GLY A 157 -4.97 2.42 -35.47
C GLY A 157 -6.15 3.32 -35.16
N ILE A 158 -6.19 4.45 -35.86
CA ILE A 158 -7.15 5.54 -35.63
C ILE A 158 -8.07 5.78 -36.83
N GLY A 159 -8.12 4.87 -37.80
CA GLY A 159 -9.02 4.93 -38.94
C GLY A 159 -10.52 4.81 -38.56
N LYS A 160 -11.39 4.71 -39.55
CA LYS A 160 -12.82 4.42 -39.38
C LYS A 160 -13.18 3.01 -39.82
N ASP A 161 -12.17 2.20 -40.10
CA ASP A 161 -12.33 0.83 -40.57
C ASP A 161 -13.13 -0.01 -39.57
N SER A 162 -13.88 -0.96 -40.12
CA SER A 162 -14.65 -1.91 -39.32
C SER A 162 -14.66 -3.28 -39.97
N LEU A 163 -14.90 -4.29 -39.17
CA LEU A 163 -14.96 -5.69 -39.56
C LEU A 163 -16.15 -6.35 -38.86
N VAL A 164 -16.98 -7.07 -39.62
CA VAL A 164 -18.03 -7.90 -39.02
C VAL A 164 -17.46 -9.28 -38.74
N VAL A 165 -17.56 -9.71 -37.48
CA VAL A 165 -17.16 -11.03 -37.05
C VAL A 165 -18.33 -11.81 -36.46
N THR A 166 -18.25 -13.13 -36.50
CA THR A 166 -19.14 -14.01 -35.73
C THR A 166 -18.36 -14.56 -34.57
N ILE A 167 -18.75 -14.25 -33.34
CA ILE A 167 -18.08 -14.74 -32.14
C ILE A 167 -18.25 -16.25 -32.06
N LYS A 168 -17.14 -16.99 -32.05
CA LYS A 168 -17.14 -18.46 -32.13
C LYS A 168 -17.85 -19.12 -30.95
N GLU A 169 -17.69 -18.55 -29.76
CA GLU A 169 -18.27 -19.09 -28.52
C GLU A 169 -19.79 -18.88 -28.42
N THR A 170 -20.35 -17.86 -29.08
CA THR A 170 -21.76 -17.46 -28.89
C THR A 170 -22.57 -17.48 -30.20
N GLY A 171 -21.91 -17.51 -31.37
CA GLY A 171 -22.55 -17.37 -32.65
C GLY A 171 -23.08 -15.94 -32.97
N VAL A 172 -22.85 -14.98 -32.07
CA VAL A 172 -23.33 -13.61 -32.22
C VAL A 172 -22.47 -12.86 -33.25
N LYS A 173 -23.13 -12.15 -34.19
CA LYS A 173 -22.46 -11.23 -35.11
C LYS A 173 -22.21 -9.88 -34.42
N GLU A 174 -21.00 -9.39 -34.53
CA GLU A 174 -20.58 -8.10 -33.96
C GLU A 174 -19.72 -7.32 -34.95
N THR A 175 -19.90 -5.99 -34.99
CA THR A 175 -19.03 -5.11 -35.76
C THR A 175 -17.90 -4.61 -34.87
N VAL A 176 -16.67 -4.96 -35.23
CA VAL A 176 -15.43 -4.50 -34.58
C VAL A 176 -14.92 -3.28 -35.30
N TYR A 177 -14.60 -2.25 -34.55
CA TYR A 177 -14.06 -0.98 -35.08
C TYR A 177 -12.58 -0.82 -34.68
N THR A 178 -11.93 0.19 -35.26
CA THR A 178 -10.60 0.57 -34.80
C THR A 178 -10.64 1.06 -33.36
N TYR A 179 -9.50 0.92 -32.66
CA TYR A 179 -9.32 1.51 -31.33
C TYR A 179 -9.67 3.00 -31.32
N GLY A 180 -9.19 3.74 -32.33
CA GLY A 180 -9.48 5.16 -32.43
C GLY A 180 -10.93 5.49 -32.67
N GLU A 181 -11.69 4.62 -33.38
CA GLU A 181 -13.12 4.83 -33.53
C GLU A 181 -13.88 4.61 -32.22
N TYR A 182 -13.48 3.61 -31.39
CA TYR A 182 -14.07 3.46 -30.06
C TYR A 182 -13.78 4.70 -29.19
N MET A 183 -12.56 5.24 -29.21
CA MET A 183 -12.23 6.47 -28.48
C MET A 183 -13.07 7.66 -28.95
N ARG A 184 -13.27 7.83 -30.27
CA ARG A 184 -14.15 8.88 -30.80
C ARG A 184 -15.61 8.73 -30.37
N ARG A 185 -16.10 7.49 -30.29
CA ARG A 185 -17.45 7.21 -29.82
C ARG A 185 -17.64 7.61 -28.36
N PHE A 186 -16.74 7.21 -27.49
CA PHE A 186 -16.75 7.69 -26.09
C PHE A 186 -16.77 9.22 -26.02
N ILE A 187 -15.85 9.88 -26.72
CA ILE A 187 -15.76 11.35 -26.73
C ILE A 187 -17.06 12.00 -27.19
N ARG A 188 -17.63 11.52 -28.28
CA ARG A 188 -18.88 12.04 -28.85
C ARG A 188 -20.04 11.89 -27.89
N ASP A 189 -20.18 10.73 -27.27
CA ASP A 189 -21.25 10.44 -26.32
C ASP A 189 -21.17 11.32 -25.08
N VAL A 190 -19.96 11.48 -24.51
CA VAL A 190 -19.70 12.40 -23.38
C VAL A 190 -20.06 13.85 -23.77
N LYS A 191 -19.59 14.31 -24.93
CA LYS A 191 -19.90 15.67 -25.42
C LYS A 191 -21.41 15.89 -25.64
N LYS A 192 -22.14 14.87 -26.13
CA LYS A 192 -23.61 14.94 -26.30
C LYS A 192 -24.34 15.11 -24.97
N ARG A 193 -23.78 14.60 -23.86
CA ARG A 193 -24.31 14.82 -22.51
C ARG A 193 -23.95 16.20 -21.96
N GLY A 194 -23.16 17.01 -22.67
CA GLY A 194 -22.60 18.27 -22.16
C GLY A 194 -21.53 18.08 -21.09
N ALA A 195 -20.93 16.91 -21.04
CA ALA A 195 -19.83 16.56 -20.12
C ALA A 195 -18.46 16.69 -20.82
N HIS A 196 -17.38 16.53 -20.07
CA HIS A 196 -16.01 16.81 -20.48
C HIS A 196 -15.19 15.51 -20.57
N PRO A 197 -14.86 15.00 -21.76
CA PRO A 197 -14.01 13.83 -21.93
C PRO A 197 -12.52 14.19 -21.80
N ILE A 198 -11.76 13.27 -21.20
CA ILE A 198 -10.29 13.31 -21.10
C ILE A 198 -9.78 11.91 -21.48
N LEU A 199 -8.83 11.83 -22.40
CA LEU A 199 -8.11 10.59 -22.68
C LEU A 199 -6.80 10.55 -21.90
N MET A 200 -6.44 9.35 -21.41
CA MET A 200 -5.15 9.08 -20.82
C MET A 200 -4.42 7.96 -21.57
N SER A 201 -3.09 8.04 -21.61
CA SER A 201 -2.27 6.90 -22.01
C SER A 201 -2.31 5.81 -20.94
N LEU A 202 -1.89 4.61 -21.31
CA LEU A 202 -1.87 3.45 -20.42
C LEU A 202 -0.87 3.62 -19.28
N THR A 203 -1.13 2.99 -18.14
CA THR A 203 -0.09 2.87 -17.09
C THR A 203 1.13 2.12 -17.62
N PRO A 204 2.36 2.46 -17.18
CA PRO A 204 3.54 1.71 -17.57
C PRO A 204 3.55 0.32 -16.93
N ARG A 205 4.31 -0.58 -17.54
CA ARG A 205 4.59 -1.92 -17.02
C ARG A 205 5.91 -1.91 -16.25
N ASN A 206 6.12 -2.89 -15.37
CA ASN A 206 7.45 -3.18 -14.86
C ASN A 206 8.27 -3.88 -15.96
N ALA A 207 8.66 -3.13 -16.96
CA ALA A 207 9.45 -3.56 -18.08
C ALA A 207 10.49 -2.48 -18.39
N TRP A 208 11.73 -2.90 -18.57
CA TRP A 208 12.90 -2.04 -18.78
C TRP A 208 13.47 -2.36 -20.16
N GLU A 209 14.12 -1.40 -20.80
CA GLU A 209 14.60 -1.58 -22.17
C GLU A 209 15.55 -2.79 -22.28
N ASP A 210 16.42 -2.96 -21.29
CA ASP A 210 17.26 -4.14 -21.14
C ASP A 210 17.56 -4.44 -19.66
N ALA A 211 18.36 -5.49 -19.39
CA ALA A 211 18.67 -5.92 -18.03
C ALA A 211 19.39 -4.85 -17.19
N ASP A 212 20.26 -4.07 -17.82
CA ASP A 212 21.08 -3.06 -17.16
C ASP A 212 20.52 -1.64 -17.31
N SER A 213 19.50 -1.46 -18.17
CA SER A 213 18.88 -0.17 -18.42
C SER A 213 18.20 0.42 -17.19
N THR A 214 18.32 1.70 -17.03
CA THR A 214 17.54 2.51 -16.08
C THR A 214 16.28 3.10 -16.69
N ILE A 215 16.00 2.80 -17.97
CA ILE A 215 14.89 3.32 -18.76
C ILE A 215 13.75 2.33 -18.77
N VAL A 216 12.58 2.76 -18.33
CA VAL A 216 11.34 1.99 -18.38
C VAL A 216 10.82 1.96 -19.82
N THR A 217 10.48 0.78 -20.31
CA THR A 217 9.88 0.63 -21.64
C THR A 217 8.54 1.36 -21.71
N ARG A 218 8.42 2.34 -22.61
CA ARG A 218 7.17 3.07 -22.85
C ARG A 218 6.20 2.22 -23.68
N VAL A 219 4.90 2.33 -23.39
CA VAL A 219 3.83 1.72 -24.20
C VAL A 219 3.17 2.75 -25.11
N ASN A 220 3.96 3.71 -25.60
CA ASN A 220 3.49 4.89 -26.34
C ASN A 220 3.56 4.75 -27.86
N GLU A 221 3.91 3.58 -28.40
CA GLU A 221 4.04 3.35 -29.84
C GLU A 221 2.74 2.85 -30.50
N THR A 222 1.77 2.42 -29.70
CA THR A 222 0.50 1.88 -30.17
C THR A 222 -0.69 2.58 -29.53
N PHE A 223 -1.37 1.94 -28.60
CA PHE A 223 -2.61 2.45 -28.01
C PHE A 223 -2.46 3.81 -27.31
N GLY A 224 -1.34 4.07 -26.64
CA GLY A 224 -1.03 5.37 -26.05
C GLY A 224 -0.88 6.46 -27.13
N LEU A 225 -0.14 6.15 -28.21
CA LEU A 225 0.00 7.03 -29.36
C LEU A 225 -1.34 7.30 -30.04
N TRP A 226 -2.13 6.25 -30.27
CA TRP A 226 -3.43 6.39 -30.92
C TRP A 226 -4.42 7.19 -30.07
N ALA A 227 -4.44 7.00 -28.75
CA ALA A 227 -5.23 7.84 -27.84
C ALA A 227 -4.83 9.32 -27.94
N LYS A 228 -3.52 9.62 -27.95
CA LYS A 228 -2.98 10.97 -28.12
C LYS A 228 -3.40 11.58 -29.47
N GLN A 229 -3.30 10.81 -30.54
CA GLN A 229 -3.69 11.26 -31.89
C GLN A 229 -5.18 11.54 -31.99
N VAL A 230 -6.03 10.67 -31.41
CA VAL A 230 -7.48 10.88 -31.36
C VAL A 230 -7.82 12.10 -30.54
N ALA A 231 -7.25 12.25 -29.35
CA ALA A 231 -7.48 13.41 -28.48
C ALA A 231 -7.15 14.73 -29.21
N LYS A 232 -6.03 14.76 -29.93
CA LYS A 232 -5.63 15.92 -30.74
C LYS A 232 -6.65 16.22 -31.86
N LYS A 233 -7.10 15.20 -32.60
CA LYS A 233 -8.08 15.36 -33.69
C LYS A 233 -9.46 15.78 -33.20
N GLU A 234 -9.86 15.27 -32.03
CA GLU A 234 -11.17 15.55 -31.44
C GLU A 234 -11.17 16.76 -30.51
N HIS A 235 -10.02 17.46 -30.38
CA HIS A 235 -9.84 18.64 -29.53
C HIS A 235 -10.27 18.40 -28.08
N VAL A 236 -9.80 17.29 -27.49
CA VAL A 236 -9.99 16.94 -26.07
C VAL A 236 -8.66 16.83 -25.35
N PRO A 237 -8.61 17.04 -24.02
CA PRO A 237 -7.39 16.87 -23.25
C PRO A 237 -6.85 15.44 -23.36
N PHE A 238 -5.51 15.32 -23.43
CA PHE A 238 -4.77 14.08 -23.31
C PHE A 238 -3.74 14.20 -22.22
N ILE A 239 -3.74 13.25 -21.30
CA ILE A 239 -2.76 13.16 -20.21
C ILE A 239 -1.88 11.94 -20.45
N ASP A 240 -0.58 12.15 -20.57
CA ASP A 240 0.39 11.08 -20.76
C ASP A 240 0.77 10.44 -19.41
N LEU A 241 -0.17 9.63 -18.88
CA LEU A 241 0.00 8.91 -17.63
C LEU A 241 1.20 7.96 -17.68
N ASN A 242 1.45 7.34 -18.85
CA ASN A 242 2.58 6.45 -19.07
C ASN A 242 3.90 7.15 -18.80
N GLU A 243 4.12 8.31 -19.45
CA GLU A 243 5.35 9.07 -19.32
C GLU A 243 5.56 9.56 -17.89
N ILE A 244 4.52 10.17 -17.29
CA ILE A 244 4.62 10.71 -15.93
C ILE A 244 4.99 9.62 -14.92
N THR A 245 4.36 8.45 -15.02
CA THR A 245 4.64 7.36 -14.08
C THR A 245 5.96 6.66 -14.39
N ALA A 246 6.30 6.48 -15.68
CA ALA A 246 7.56 5.85 -16.07
C ALA A 246 8.77 6.66 -15.59
N CYS A 247 8.76 7.99 -15.71
CA CYS A 247 9.78 8.86 -15.15
C CYS A 247 9.95 8.69 -13.63
N LYS A 248 8.84 8.48 -12.90
CA LYS A 248 8.91 8.17 -11.46
C LYS A 248 9.54 6.81 -11.21
N PHE A 249 9.18 5.79 -11.98
CA PHE A 249 9.78 4.47 -11.86
C PHE A 249 11.29 4.47 -12.14
N GLU A 250 11.72 5.25 -13.11
CA GLU A 250 13.15 5.46 -13.40
C GLU A 250 13.88 6.09 -12.21
N THR A 251 13.25 7.09 -11.57
CA THR A 251 13.79 7.72 -10.36
C THR A 251 13.85 6.71 -9.18
N PHE A 252 12.83 5.86 -9.03
CA PHE A 252 12.78 4.86 -7.96
C PHE A 252 13.78 3.72 -8.14
N GLY A 253 14.10 3.38 -9.39
CA GLY A 253 14.96 2.25 -9.76
C GLY A 253 14.26 0.89 -9.71
N LYS A 254 14.85 -0.09 -10.41
CA LYS A 254 14.27 -1.43 -10.61
C LYS A 254 13.87 -2.12 -9.31
N GLU A 255 14.72 -2.08 -8.31
CA GLU A 255 14.50 -2.80 -7.05
C GLU A 255 13.27 -2.28 -6.30
N LYS A 256 13.09 -0.96 -6.22
CA LYS A 256 11.90 -0.38 -5.61
C LYS A 256 10.67 -0.63 -6.46
N VAL A 257 10.77 -0.54 -7.78
CA VAL A 257 9.63 -0.75 -8.69
C VAL A 257 9.10 -2.19 -8.63
N LYS A 258 9.90 -3.20 -8.26
CA LYS A 258 9.40 -4.56 -7.99
C LYS A 258 8.27 -4.57 -6.95
N TYR A 259 8.31 -3.71 -5.92
CA TYR A 259 7.27 -3.58 -4.90
C TYR A 259 6.00 -2.87 -5.40
N MET A 260 6.07 -2.21 -6.58
CA MET A 260 4.95 -1.53 -7.20
C MET A 260 4.03 -2.47 -7.98
N PHE A 261 4.46 -3.72 -8.21
CA PHE A 261 3.72 -4.72 -8.99
C PHE A 261 3.42 -5.96 -8.18
N TYR A 262 2.37 -6.67 -8.60
CA TYR A 262 1.87 -7.84 -7.89
C TYR A 262 1.65 -9.00 -8.85
N LEU A 263 2.43 -10.06 -8.67
CA LEU A 263 2.44 -11.31 -9.46
C LEU A 263 2.90 -11.18 -10.92
N ASP A 264 2.67 -10.07 -11.56
CA ASP A 264 3.04 -9.85 -12.95
C ASP A 264 3.58 -8.44 -13.17
N ARG A 265 3.99 -8.15 -14.40
CA ARG A 265 4.58 -6.85 -14.77
C ARG A 265 3.56 -5.76 -15.14
N ILE A 266 2.26 -6.04 -15.06
CA ILE A 266 1.19 -5.14 -15.53
C ILE A 266 0.34 -4.63 -14.35
N HIS A 267 -0.07 -5.55 -13.48
CA HIS A 267 -0.99 -5.26 -12.39
C HIS A 267 -0.24 -4.81 -11.15
N THR A 268 -0.59 -3.64 -10.69
CA THR A 268 0.11 -2.99 -9.57
C THR A 268 -0.32 -3.54 -8.21
N SER A 269 0.62 -3.51 -7.25
CA SER A 269 0.32 -3.54 -5.82
C SER A 269 -0.37 -2.24 -5.39
N GLU A 270 -0.77 -2.14 -4.13
CA GLU A 270 -1.30 -0.88 -3.57
C GLU A 270 -0.33 0.28 -3.78
N PHE A 271 0.98 0.06 -3.57
CA PHE A 271 2.01 1.10 -3.74
C PHE A 271 2.08 1.59 -5.18
N GLY A 272 2.11 0.69 -6.16
CA GLY A 272 2.14 1.07 -7.57
C GLY A 272 0.85 1.77 -8.01
N ALA A 273 -0.31 1.33 -7.52
CA ALA A 273 -1.58 1.99 -7.80
C ALA A 273 -1.63 3.43 -7.26
N ARG A 274 -1.08 3.67 -6.06
CA ARG A 274 -0.95 5.03 -5.49
C ARG A 274 -0.02 5.91 -6.31
N VAL A 275 1.09 5.37 -6.81
CA VAL A 275 1.99 6.11 -7.72
C VAL A 275 1.27 6.51 -9.00
N ASN A 276 0.50 5.59 -9.61
CA ASN A 276 -0.30 5.89 -10.81
C ASN A 276 -1.38 6.94 -10.52
N ALA A 277 -2.08 6.87 -9.38
CA ALA A 277 -3.08 7.87 -8.98
C ALA A 277 -2.47 9.26 -8.77
N ALA A 278 -1.31 9.33 -8.11
CA ALA A 278 -0.53 10.56 -7.96
C ALA A 278 -0.12 11.14 -9.33
N SER A 279 0.31 10.29 -10.25
CA SER A 279 0.69 10.68 -11.61
C SER A 279 -0.49 11.19 -12.42
N ALA A 280 -1.67 10.57 -12.29
CA ALA A 280 -2.89 11.04 -12.91
C ALA A 280 -3.30 12.43 -12.39
N ALA A 281 -3.26 12.64 -11.07
CA ALA A 281 -3.54 13.94 -10.45
C ALA A 281 -2.51 15.01 -10.85
N GLU A 282 -1.24 14.65 -10.96
CA GLU A 282 -0.17 15.53 -11.44
C GLU A 282 -0.41 15.93 -12.90
N GLY A 283 -0.73 14.97 -13.76
CA GLY A 283 -1.06 15.23 -15.16
C GLY A 283 -2.25 16.17 -15.32
N ILE A 284 -3.30 16.00 -14.50
CA ILE A 284 -4.46 16.91 -14.47
C ILE A 284 -4.04 18.31 -14.04
N ARG A 285 -3.21 18.42 -13.01
CA ARG A 285 -2.76 19.71 -12.44
C ARG A 285 -1.88 20.48 -13.42
N ASN A 286 -0.99 19.80 -14.11
CA ASN A 286 0.00 20.40 -15.02
C ASN A 286 -0.56 20.67 -16.42
N TYR A 287 -1.73 20.15 -16.76
CA TYR A 287 -2.35 20.39 -18.04
C TYR A 287 -2.88 21.82 -18.12
N LYS A 288 -2.31 22.64 -19.02
CA LYS A 288 -2.69 24.05 -19.15
C LYS A 288 -4.20 24.22 -19.37
N LYS A 289 -4.83 25.04 -18.54
CA LYS A 289 -6.26 25.41 -18.63
C LYS A 289 -7.26 24.25 -18.48
N LEU A 290 -6.86 23.10 -17.94
CA LEU A 290 -7.82 22.02 -17.65
C LEU A 290 -8.66 22.39 -16.41
N ALA A 291 -9.95 22.69 -16.65
CA ALA A 291 -10.83 23.14 -15.57
C ALA A 291 -11.06 22.07 -14.47
N LEU A 292 -10.79 20.80 -14.75
CA LEU A 292 -10.83 19.72 -13.73
C LEU A 292 -9.82 19.96 -12.61
N ALA A 293 -8.69 20.61 -12.90
CA ALA A 293 -7.64 20.88 -11.91
C ALA A 293 -8.13 21.71 -10.72
N LYS A 294 -9.17 22.53 -10.88
CA LYS A 294 -9.75 23.34 -9.79
C LYS A 294 -10.40 22.52 -8.66
N TYR A 295 -10.68 21.25 -8.94
CA TYR A 295 -11.29 20.32 -7.98
C TYR A 295 -10.24 19.46 -7.25
N LEU A 296 -8.96 19.53 -7.66
CA LEU A 296 -7.90 18.85 -6.93
C LEU A 296 -7.66 19.54 -5.57
N LYS A 297 -7.41 18.73 -4.56
CA LYS A 297 -6.92 19.21 -3.27
C LYS A 297 -5.61 20.00 -3.51
N PRO A 298 -5.35 21.08 -2.76
CA PRO A 298 -4.05 21.71 -2.77
C PRO A 298 -2.96 20.66 -2.53
N ILE A 299 -1.81 20.82 -3.18
CA ILE A 299 -0.62 20.09 -2.71
C ILE A 299 -0.36 20.67 -1.32
N GLU A 300 -0.55 19.84 -0.28
CA GLU A 300 0.01 20.18 1.01
C GLU A 300 1.50 20.37 0.74
N LYS A 301 1.95 21.63 0.82
CA LYS A 301 3.39 21.86 0.93
C LYS A 301 3.76 21.09 2.17
N ASP A 302 4.70 20.15 2.03
CA ASP A 302 5.31 19.49 3.16
C ASP A 302 5.88 20.56 4.09
N THR A 303 5.00 21.18 4.84
CA THR A 303 5.35 21.79 6.10
C THR A 303 5.52 20.61 7.06
N VAL A 304 6.53 19.76 6.84
CA VAL A 304 7.18 19.08 7.94
C VAL A 304 7.84 20.19 8.74
N THR A 305 6.95 20.97 9.35
CA THR A 305 7.24 21.85 10.45
C THR A 305 7.53 20.92 11.60
N GLY A 306 8.77 20.81 11.96
CA GLY A 306 9.12 20.05 13.13
C GLY A 306 10.38 19.26 12.99
N ALA A 307 11.00 19.27 11.82
CA ALA A 307 12.39 18.92 11.80
C ALA A 307 13.10 19.95 12.66
N THR A 308 13.52 19.52 13.83
CA THR A 308 14.50 20.25 14.65
C THR A 308 15.82 20.39 13.90
N ARG A 309 15.77 20.25 12.58
CA ARG A 309 16.90 20.30 11.65
C ARG A 309 17.62 21.62 11.77
N LYS A 310 18.84 21.57 12.28
CA LYS A 310 19.75 22.71 12.27
C LYS A 310 20.24 22.96 10.84
N LYS A 311 20.45 24.22 10.50
CA LYS A 311 20.92 24.61 9.16
C LYS A 311 22.25 23.91 8.85
N GLY A 312 22.29 23.18 7.74
CA GLY A 312 23.51 22.47 7.29
C GLY A 312 23.82 21.16 8.04
N CYS A 313 22.97 20.72 8.97
CA CYS A 313 23.16 19.48 9.70
C CYS A 313 22.21 18.38 9.20
N PRO A 314 22.66 17.11 9.18
CA PRO A 314 21.76 15.99 8.96
C PRO A 314 20.83 15.76 10.15
N VAL A 315 19.81 14.95 9.94
CA VAL A 315 18.90 14.46 10.98
C VAL A 315 19.08 12.96 11.15
N LEU A 316 19.15 12.51 12.40
CA LEU A 316 18.99 11.12 12.77
C LEU A 316 17.52 10.88 13.14
N PHE A 317 16.81 10.18 12.27
CA PHE A 317 15.45 9.71 12.54
C PHE A 317 15.50 8.34 13.21
N THR A 318 14.64 8.11 14.20
CA THR A 318 14.43 6.80 14.76
C THR A 318 12.99 6.36 14.57
N ILE A 319 12.78 5.17 14.03
CA ILE A 319 11.46 4.55 13.84
C ILE A 319 11.39 3.19 14.51
N GLY A 320 10.21 2.83 14.99
CA GLY A 320 10.01 1.57 15.69
C GLY A 320 8.75 1.54 16.53
N ASP A 321 8.77 0.63 17.50
CA ASP A 321 7.66 0.35 18.40
C ASP A 321 7.81 1.00 19.80
N SER A 322 7.18 0.41 20.82
CA SER A 322 7.22 0.91 22.20
C SER A 322 8.61 0.88 22.84
N THR A 323 9.52 0.04 22.37
CA THR A 323 10.89 -0.05 22.91
C THR A 323 11.81 1.05 22.34
N VAL A 324 11.33 1.80 21.36
CA VAL A 324 11.99 2.95 20.72
C VAL A 324 11.33 4.29 21.09
N ARG A 325 10.01 4.31 21.30
CA ARG A 325 9.20 5.53 21.48
C ARG A 325 9.70 6.44 22.61
N ASN A 326 9.29 7.72 22.54
CA ASN A 326 9.44 8.65 23.66
C ASN A 326 8.55 8.24 24.85
N GLU A 327 9.03 8.51 26.07
CA GLU A 327 8.20 8.49 27.27
C GLU A 327 7.42 9.80 27.34
N ASP A 328 6.18 9.77 26.86
CA ASP A 328 5.27 10.93 26.74
C ASP A 328 3.99 10.79 27.58
N LYS A 329 3.87 9.68 28.33
CA LYS A 329 2.67 9.32 29.09
C LYS A 329 2.85 9.36 30.61
N GLY A 330 4.07 9.57 31.10
CA GLY A 330 4.38 9.51 32.51
C GLY A 330 4.23 8.09 33.09
N ASP A 331 4.28 7.04 32.24
CA ASP A 331 4.12 5.64 32.66
C ASP A 331 5.46 4.99 33.08
N GLY A 332 6.55 5.71 32.89
CA GLY A 332 7.90 5.28 33.22
C GLY A 332 8.46 4.22 32.26
N MET A 333 7.80 3.99 31.10
CA MET A 333 8.27 3.08 30.06
C MET A 333 9.01 3.89 28.99
N TRP A 334 10.34 3.83 29.02
CA TRP A 334 11.24 4.58 28.16
C TRP A 334 11.74 3.72 26.99
N GLY A 335 11.53 4.15 25.77
CA GLY A 335 12.22 3.58 24.62
C GLY A 335 13.61 4.22 24.47
N TRP A 336 14.56 3.49 23.87
CA TRP A 336 15.93 3.99 23.67
C TRP A 336 15.99 5.23 22.77
N GLY A 337 15.03 5.42 21.88
CA GLY A 337 14.94 6.62 21.03
C GLY A 337 14.72 7.92 21.81
N SER A 338 14.19 7.83 23.06
CA SER A 338 14.05 8.99 23.95
C SER A 338 15.39 9.56 24.40
N VAL A 339 16.41 8.73 24.48
CA VAL A 339 17.69 9.06 25.13
C VAL A 339 18.89 8.99 24.18
N ILE A 340 18.72 8.50 22.95
CA ILE A 340 19.83 8.36 22.00
C ILE A 340 20.54 9.70 21.73
N ALA A 341 19.80 10.81 21.79
CA ALA A 341 20.36 12.16 21.63
C ALA A 341 21.41 12.52 22.71
N GLU A 342 21.34 11.91 23.90
CA GLU A 342 22.32 12.10 24.97
C GLU A 342 23.73 11.67 24.52
N LEU A 343 23.82 10.72 23.58
CA LEU A 343 25.05 10.11 23.08
C LEU A 343 25.51 10.70 21.73
N MET A 344 24.72 11.60 21.12
CA MET A 344 25.03 12.25 19.86
C MET A 344 25.59 13.65 20.05
N ASP A 345 26.51 14.07 19.19
CA ASP A 345 26.92 15.47 19.11
C ASP A 345 25.79 16.31 18.48
N THR A 346 24.87 16.73 19.33
CA THR A 346 23.70 17.50 18.90
C THR A 346 24.04 18.91 18.40
N THR A 347 25.29 19.32 18.41
CA THR A 347 25.74 20.55 17.73
C THR A 347 25.83 20.33 16.22
N ARG A 348 26.08 19.09 15.77
CA ARG A 348 26.35 18.70 14.37
C ARG A 348 25.27 17.82 13.74
N ILE A 349 24.39 17.21 14.54
CA ILE A 349 23.27 16.39 14.07
C ILE A 349 22.02 16.67 14.89
N SER A 350 20.87 16.74 14.23
CA SER A 350 19.56 16.76 14.91
C SER A 350 19.07 15.34 15.13
N VAL A 351 18.30 15.08 16.19
CA VAL A 351 17.74 13.75 16.49
C VAL A 351 16.23 13.85 16.61
N GLU A 352 15.48 13.03 15.88
CA GLU A 352 14.03 12.97 15.90
C GLU A 352 13.54 11.54 16.10
N ASN A 353 12.72 11.34 17.14
CA ASN A 353 12.13 10.04 17.41
C ASN A 353 10.66 10.01 16.94
N HIS A 354 10.41 9.24 15.89
CA HIS A 354 9.08 9.03 15.29
C HIS A 354 8.48 7.65 15.63
N ALA A 355 9.09 6.90 16.55
CA ALA A 355 8.58 5.60 16.95
C ALA A 355 7.21 5.69 17.64
N MET A 356 6.39 4.65 17.49
CA MET A 356 5.05 4.61 18.07
C MET A 356 4.78 3.27 18.74
N ALA A 357 4.37 3.33 20.00
CA ALA A 357 4.05 2.15 20.80
C ALA A 357 2.98 1.27 20.14
N GLY A 358 3.18 -0.06 20.19
CA GLY A 358 2.22 -1.04 19.71
C GLY A 358 2.20 -1.24 18.19
N ARG A 359 3.10 -0.61 17.43
CA ARG A 359 3.18 -0.78 15.97
C ARG A 359 4.17 -1.87 15.60
N SER A 360 3.77 -2.67 14.64
CA SER A 360 4.64 -3.53 13.85
C SER A 360 5.20 -2.75 12.65
N ALA A 361 6.14 -3.34 11.92
CA ALA A 361 6.65 -2.74 10.67
C ALA A 361 5.50 -2.46 9.69
N ARG A 362 4.57 -3.42 9.53
CA ARG A 362 3.39 -3.26 8.70
C ARG A 362 2.48 -2.11 9.16
N THR A 363 2.06 -2.13 10.43
CA THR A 363 1.09 -1.13 10.89
C THR A 363 1.67 0.28 10.96
N TYR A 364 2.97 0.40 11.12
CA TYR A 364 3.68 1.67 11.02
C TYR A 364 3.58 2.28 9.61
N LEU A 365 3.71 1.42 8.58
CA LEU A 365 3.51 1.78 7.18
C LEU A 365 2.04 2.08 6.88
N ASP A 366 1.13 1.17 7.27
CA ASP A 366 -0.30 1.23 6.97
C ASP A 366 -1.01 2.48 7.52
N GLU A 367 -0.54 2.97 8.68
CA GLU A 367 -1.10 4.16 9.33
C GLU A 367 -0.54 5.48 8.76
N GLY A 368 0.29 5.43 7.70
CA GLY A 368 0.92 6.61 7.11
C GLY A 368 1.96 7.28 8.01
N ARG A 369 2.45 6.58 9.05
CA ARG A 369 3.49 7.12 9.95
C ARG A 369 4.84 7.23 9.26
N TRP A 370 5.12 6.26 8.40
CA TRP A 370 6.32 6.27 7.58
C TRP A 370 6.34 7.45 6.61
N ASP A 371 5.21 7.83 6.03
CA ASP A 371 5.13 8.92 5.06
C ASP A 371 5.64 10.25 5.63
N LYS A 372 5.42 10.48 6.93
CA LYS A 372 5.94 11.69 7.61
C LYS A 372 7.46 11.73 7.64
N VAL A 373 8.10 10.60 7.96
CA VAL A 373 9.56 10.48 7.96
C VAL A 373 10.11 10.54 6.54
N TYR A 374 9.53 9.75 5.63
CA TYR A 374 9.92 9.70 4.22
C TYR A 374 9.92 11.08 3.55
N ASN A 375 8.87 11.88 3.81
CA ASN A 375 8.76 13.23 3.25
C ASN A 375 9.76 14.22 3.88
N ALA A 376 10.20 13.98 5.12
CA ALA A 376 11.19 14.81 5.81
C ALA A 376 12.65 14.50 5.43
N LEU A 377 12.90 13.28 4.91
CA LEU A 377 14.24 12.79 4.57
C LEU A 377 14.91 13.63 3.49
N ARG A 378 16.19 13.89 3.69
CA ARG A 378 17.09 14.56 2.76
C ARG A 378 18.40 13.78 2.58
N PRO A 379 19.12 13.98 1.48
CA PRO A 379 20.44 13.38 1.32
C PRO A 379 21.34 13.67 2.52
N GLY A 380 22.02 12.62 3.00
CA GLY A 380 22.91 12.68 4.15
C GLY A 380 22.25 12.46 5.52
N ASP A 381 20.91 12.33 5.61
CA ASP A 381 20.22 11.96 6.84
C ASP A 381 20.43 10.48 7.19
N PHE A 382 20.10 10.10 8.43
CA PHE A 382 20.20 8.75 8.93
C PHE A 382 18.84 8.27 9.45
N VAL A 383 18.55 6.97 9.29
CA VAL A 383 17.36 6.33 9.87
C VAL A 383 17.75 5.08 10.62
N LEU A 384 17.53 5.06 11.93
CA LEU A 384 17.60 3.85 12.76
C LEU A 384 16.23 3.17 12.74
N ILE A 385 16.17 1.91 12.29
CA ILE A 385 14.95 1.14 12.06
C ILE A 385 14.93 -0.05 13.01
N GLN A 386 13.95 -0.13 13.93
CA GLN A 386 13.77 -1.27 14.82
C GLN A 386 12.31 -1.68 14.96
N PHE A 387 11.99 -2.90 14.54
CA PHE A 387 10.71 -3.57 14.73
C PHE A 387 10.93 -5.03 15.16
N GLY A 388 9.87 -5.77 15.50
CA GLY A 388 9.91 -7.18 15.86
C GLY A 388 9.09 -7.57 17.09
N HIS A 389 8.82 -6.66 18.03
CA HIS A 389 8.07 -6.98 19.26
C HIS A 389 6.56 -7.13 19.05
N ASN A 390 6.00 -6.49 18.01
CA ASN A 390 4.57 -6.48 17.69
C ASN A 390 4.23 -7.21 16.39
N ASP A 391 5.21 -7.80 15.77
CA ASP A 391 5.18 -8.28 14.39
C ASP A 391 4.72 -9.76 14.30
N ALA A 392 4.57 -10.41 15.47
CA ALA A 392 4.00 -11.75 15.61
C ALA A 392 2.55 -11.71 16.10
N GLY A 393 1.81 -12.80 15.85
CA GLY A 393 0.45 -13.01 16.33
C GLY A 393 -0.61 -12.88 15.24
N ASP A 394 -1.72 -12.22 15.54
CA ASP A 394 -2.86 -12.13 14.63
C ASP A 394 -2.59 -11.18 13.47
N ILE A 395 -2.82 -11.68 12.25
CA ILE A 395 -2.62 -10.93 11.01
C ILE A 395 -3.84 -10.10 10.64
N ASN A 396 -5.05 -10.68 10.74
CA ASN A 396 -6.27 -10.08 10.21
C ASN A 396 -7.42 -9.96 11.21
N ILE A 397 -7.26 -10.47 12.42
CA ILE A 397 -8.24 -10.41 13.51
C ILE A 397 -7.66 -9.70 14.73
N GLY A 398 -8.50 -9.31 15.67
CA GLY A 398 -8.09 -8.67 16.92
C GLY A 398 -7.30 -7.40 16.67
N LYS A 399 -6.06 -7.32 17.18
CA LYS A 399 -5.16 -6.17 16.93
C LYS A 399 -4.64 -6.12 15.48
N ALA A 400 -4.71 -7.23 14.77
CA ALA A 400 -4.40 -7.36 13.34
C ALA A 400 -3.11 -6.65 12.91
N ARG A 401 -2.01 -6.89 13.62
CA ARG A 401 -0.75 -6.16 13.41
C ARG A 401 0.42 -7.00 12.93
N ALA A 402 0.31 -8.34 13.00
CA ALA A 402 1.38 -9.23 12.56
C ALA A 402 1.55 -9.24 11.03
N GLU A 403 2.74 -9.63 10.61
CA GLU A 403 3.12 -9.93 9.23
C GLU A 403 3.26 -11.44 9.02
N LEU A 404 3.51 -11.85 7.77
CA LEU A 404 3.99 -13.19 7.48
C LEU A 404 5.41 -13.36 8.05
N PRO A 405 5.74 -14.49 8.67
CA PRO A 405 7.08 -14.77 9.11
C PRO A 405 8.04 -14.90 7.92
N GLY A 406 9.29 -14.52 8.12
CA GLY A 406 10.35 -14.66 7.12
C GLY A 406 10.93 -13.34 6.64
N ALA A 407 12.01 -13.46 5.86
CA ALA A 407 12.72 -12.35 5.25
C ALA A 407 12.48 -12.24 3.73
N GLY A 408 11.79 -13.19 3.11
CA GLY A 408 11.55 -13.25 1.66
C GLY A 408 10.58 -12.21 1.12
N GLY A 409 10.14 -12.41 -0.12
CA GLY A 409 9.16 -11.55 -0.81
C GLY A 409 7.75 -12.10 -0.81
N GLU A 410 7.48 -13.17 -0.06
CA GLU A 410 6.20 -13.85 -0.03
C GLU A 410 5.11 -12.93 0.50
N SER A 411 3.90 -13.14 -0.02
CA SER A 411 2.73 -12.40 0.40
C SER A 411 1.48 -13.27 0.33
N LYS A 412 0.45 -12.91 1.11
CA LYS A 412 -0.86 -13.56 1.09
C LYS A 412 -1.96 -12.55 1.29
N VAL A 413 -3.14 -12.84 0.75
CA VAL A 413 -4.31 -11.96 0.88
C VAL A 413 -5.16 -12.38 2.06
N PHE A 414 -5.52 -11.40 2.90
CA PHE A 414 -6.38 -11.59 4.07
C PHE A 414 -7.59 -10.67 3.99
N LEU A 415 -8.75 -11.16 4.43
CA LEU A 415 -9.89 -10.31 4.77
C LEU A 415 -9.67 -9.74 6.17
N MET A 416 -9.51 -8.42 6.27
CA MET A 416 -9.30 -7.74 7.54
C MET A 416 -10.63 -7.60 8.29
N GLU A 417 -10.76 -8.17 9.49
CA GLU A 417 -12.00 -8.18 10.28
C GLU A 417 -12.50 -6.76 10.56
N ALA A 418 -11.61 -5.89 10.99
CA ALA A 418 -11.99 -4.53 11.41
C ALA A 418 -12.56 -3.66 10.28
N THR A 419 -12.21 -3.95 9.03
CA THR A 419 -12.58 -3.10 7.87
C THR A 419 -13.46 -3.81 6.85
N GLY A 420 -13.56 -5.14 6.92
CA GLY A 420 -14.21 -5.96 5.89
C GLY A 420 -13.54 -5.88 4.51
N LYS A 421 -12.30 -5.40 4.43
CA LYS A 421 -11.55 -5.23 3.19
C LYS A 421 -10.43 -6.26 3.07
N TYR A 422 -10.18 -6.72 1.87
CA TYR A 422 -9.02 -7.57 1.59
C TYR A 422 -7.74 -6.74 1.55
N LYS A 423 -6.67 -7.31 2.10
CA LYS A 423 -5.34 -6.71 2.12
C LYS A 423 -4.28 -7.74 1.81
N VAL A 424 -3.29 -7.36 1.01
CA VAL A 424 -2.07 -8.17 0.81
C VAL A 424 -1.14 -7.93 2.00
N ILE A 425 -0.73 -9.02 2.63
CA ILE A 425 0.23 -8.99 3.74
C ILE A 425 1.50 -9.69 3.28
N TYR A 426 2.62 -9.01 3.47
CA TYR A 426 3.95 -9.47 3.11
C TYR A 426 4.69 -10.03 4.33
N THR A 427 5.89 -10.56 4.09
CA THR A 427 6.78 -10.98 5.16
C THR A 427 7.32 -9.78 5.94
N PHE A 428 7.76 -10.03 7.17
CA PHE A 428 8.43 -9.03 7.99
C PHE A 428 9.63 -8.38 7.28
N GLY A 429 10.48 -9.18 6.64
CA GLY A 429 11.65 -8.67 5.92
C GLY A 429 11.28 -7.84 4.69
N TRP A 430 10.14 -8.12 4.05
CA TRP A 430 9.65 -7.26 2.96
C TRP A 430 9.39 -5.83 3.45
N TYR A 431 8.73 -5.67 4.59
CA TYR A 431 8.45 -4.34 5.15
C TYR A 431 9.74 -3.62 5.53
N LEU A 432 10.72 -4.32 6.09
CA LEU A 432 12.02 -3.71 6.39
C LEU A 432 12.75 -3.26 5.12
N ARG A 433 12.80 -4.10 4.07
CA ARG A 433 13.39 -3.71 2.79
C ARG A 433 12.67 -2.52 2.17
N LYS A 434 11.36 -2.42 2.31
CA LYS A 434 10.59 -1.25 1.86
C LYS A 434 11.11 0.03 2.50
N PHE A 435 11.28 0.06 3.83
CA PHE A 435 11.86 1.22 4.52
C PHE A 435 13.28 1.51 4.05
N ILE A 436 14.13 0.49 3.94
CA ILE A 436 15.53 0.63 3.50
C ILE A 436 15.59 1.27 2.10
N MET A 437 14.80 0.77 1.15
CA MET A 437 14.78 1.28 -0.21
C MET A 437 14.32 2.73 -0.29
N ASP A 438 13.31 3.09 0.48
CA ASP A 438 12.80 4.45 0.57
C ASP A 438 13.85 5.41 1.14
N VAL A 439 14.59 5.00 2.17
CA VAL A 439 15.69 5.81 2.75
C VAL A 439 16.80 6.01 1.72
N LYS A 440 17.22 4.94 1.04
CA LYS A 440 18.28 5.01 0.01
C LYS A 440 17.87 5.89 -1.17
N GLU A 441 16.60 5.83 -1.61
CA GLU A 441 16.08 6.70 -2.66
C GLU A 441 16.23 8.19 -2.32
N LYS A 442 16.05 8.53 -1.05
CA LYS A 442 16.23 9.92 -0.57
C LYS A 442 17.72 10.32 -0.41
N GLY A 443 18.65 9.44 -0.75
CA GLY A 443 20.08 9.68 -0.53
C GLY A 443 20.47 9.70 0.94
N ALA A 444 19.64 9.09 1.80
CA ALA A 444 19.86 8.97 3.23
C ALA A 444 20.42 7.57 3.57
N TYR A 445 20.83 7.37 4.81
CA TYR A 445 21.54 6.20 5.29
C TYR A 445 20.66 5.33 6.19
N PRO A 446 20.19 4.14 5.72
CA PRO A 446 19.43 3.20 6.55
C PRO A 446 20.36 2.36 7.44
N ILE A 447 20.04 2.27 8.74
CA ILE A 447 20.71 1.42 9.71
C ILE A 447 19.62 0.58 10.41
N VAL A 448 19.66 -0.73 10.25
CA VAL A 448 18.63 -1.63 10.75
C VAL A 448 19.11 -2.33 12.00
N LEU A 449 18.27 -2.35 13.02
CA LEU A 449 18.59 -2.92 14.33
C LEU A 449 17.73 -4.16 14.57
N SER A 450 18.33 -5.26 15.06
CA SER A 450 17.54 -6.32 15.67
C SER A 450 16.82 -5.74 16.91
N HIS A 451 15.63 -6.28 17.24
CA HIS A 451 14.86 -5.75 18.37
C HIS A 451 15.55 -6.01 19.71
N THR A 452 15.30 -5.17 20.70
CA THR A 452 15.87 -5.28 22.03
C THR A 452 15.56 -6.64 22.68
N PRO A 453 16.46 -7.21 23.51
CA PRO A 453 16.16 -8.44 24.22
C PRO A 453 15.03 -8.22 25.24
N ARG A 454 14.33 -9.31 25.56
CA ARG A 454 13.38 -9.36 26.67
C ARG A 454 14.07 -9.85 27.92
N ASN A 455 13.61 -9.40 29.06
CA ASN A 455 14.05 -9.95 30.35
C ASN A 455 13.42 -11.33 30.59
N LYS A 456 13.83 -12.30 29.78
CA LYS A 456 13.44 -13.69 29.86
C LYS A 456 14.69 -14.56 29.91
N TRP A 457 14.72 -15.48 30.87
CA TRP A 457 15.87 -16.30 31.17
C TRP A 457 15.46 -17.77 31.17
N ASP A 458 16.31 -18.60 30.57
CA ASP A 458 16.21 -20.05 30.60
C ASP A 458 17.56 -20.62 31.05
N ASN A 459 17.57 -21.41 32.14
CA ASN A 459 18.77 -22.02 32.70
C ASN A 459 19.94 -21.03 32.90
N GLY A 460 19.65 -19.82 33.38
CA GLY A 460 20.65 -18.77 33.61
C GLY A 460 21.13 -18.07 32.35
N GLN A 461 20.55 -18.35 31.20
CA GLN A 461 20.84 -17.67 29.93
C GLN A 461 19.68 -16.77 29.53
N ILE A 462 20.00 -15.53 29.14
CA ILE A 462 19.00 -14.61 28.61
C ILE A 462 18.52 -15.06 27.21
N GLU A 463 17.22 -15.00 26.98
CA GLU A 463 16.61 -15.34 25.68
C GLU A 463 17.15 -14.43 24.58
N ARG A 464 17.65 -15.04 23.49
CA ARG A 464 18.14 -14.35 22.29
C ARG A 464 17.27 -14.66 21.10
N ASN A 465 17.08 -13.69 20.24
CA ASN A 465 16.22 -13.81 19.08
C ASN A 465 17.03 -14.03 17.78
N THR A 466 17.84 -15.08 17.77
CA THR A 466 18.79 -15.36 16.68
C THR A 466 18.18 -16.08 15.48
N ASN A 467 17.03 -16.77 15.66
CA ASN A 467 16.45 -17.69 14.66
C ASN A 467 15.12 -17.19 14.06
N SER A 468 14.69 -15.96 14.34
CA SER A 468 13.42 -15.41 13.88
C SER A 468 13.59 -13.95 13.45
N PHE A 469 12.91 -13.02 14.10
CA PHE A 469 12.96 -11.60 13.76
C PHE A 469 14.37 -11.01 13.69
N GLY A 470 15.29 -11.43 14.57
CA GLY A 470 16.69 -10.99 14.52
C GLY A 470 17.41 -11.47 13.27
N ALA A 471 17.25 -12.75 12.90
CA ALA A 471 17.80 -13.31 11.68
C ALA A 471 17.18 -12.67 10.42
N TRP A 472 15.86 -12.51 10.41
CA TRP A 472 15.15 -11.88 9.29
C TRP A 472 15.52 -10.41 9.12
N THR A 473 15.76 -9.69 10.22
CA THR A 473 16.25 -8.31 10.19
C THR A 473 17.62 -8.23 9.53
N ARG A 474 18.56 -9.11 9.94
CA ARG A 474 19.89 -9.20 9.34
C ARG A 474 19.80 -9.47 7.85
N GLN A 475 19.07 -10.51 7.47
CA GLN A 475 18.91 -10.90 6.05
C GLN A 475 18.31 -9.76 5.22
N ALA A 476 17.26 -9.10 5.71
CA ALA A 476 16.65 -7.98 5.01
C ALA A 476 17.60 -6.78 4.83
N ALA A 477 18.44 -6.50 5.84
CA ALA A 477 19.44 -5.45 5.75
C ALA A 477 20.54 -5.78 4.73
N GLU A 478 21.05 -7.01 4.76
CA GLU A 478 22.10 -7.50 3.83
C GLU A 478 21.59 -7.48 2.38
N GLU A 479 20.41 -8.05 2.11
CA GLU A 479 19.80 -8.09 0.78
C GLU A 479 19.52 -6.70 0.20
N ALA A 480 19.13 -5.73 1.04
CA ALA A 480 18.83 -4.38 0.61
C ALA A 480 20.03 -3.41 0.69
N GLY A 481 21.20 -3.89 1.14
CA GLY A 481 22.43 -3.10 1.26
C GLY A 481 22.32 -1.99 2.29
N ALA A 482 21.82 -2.30 3.48
CA ALA A 482 21.79 -1.42 4.65
C ALA A 482 22.79 -1.89 5.70
N TRP A 483 23.21 -0.98 6.58
CA TRP A 483 23.97 -1.39 7.76
C TRP A 483 23.07 -2.13 8.74
N PHE A 484 23.62 -3.17 9.36
CA PHE A 484 22.95 -3.95 10.40
C PHE A 484 23.71 -3.87 11.73
N ILE A 485 22.97 -3.69 12.81
CA ILE A 485 23.48 -3.76 14.18
C ILE A 485 22.66 -4.81 14.94
N ASP A 486 23.34 -5.82 15.47
CA ASP A 486 22.69 -6.82 16.32
C ASP A 486 22.49 -6.28 17.74
N LEU A 487 21.53 -5.36 17.87
CA LEU A 487 21.19 -4.73 19.16
C LEU A 487 20.76 -5.77 20.19
N ASN A 488 20.04 -6.81 19.77
CA ASN A 488 19.63 -7.91 20.64
C ASN A 488 20.84 -8.56 21.28
N LYS A 489 21.82 -8.97 20.46
CA LYS A 489 23.04 -9.60 20.95
C LYS A 489 23.82 -8.67 21.89
N ILE A 490 24.11 -7.43 21.48
CA ILE A 490 24.94 -6.49 22.24
C ILE A 490 24.31 -6.20 23.61
N THR A 491 23.00 -5.95 23.64
CA THR A 491 22.32 -5.67 24.92
C THR A 491 22.17 -6.94 25.77
N ALA A 492 21.85 -8.09 25.12
CA ALA A 492 21.73 -9.35 25.84
C ALA A 492 23.06 -9.79 26.48
N ASP A 493 24.20 -9.57 25.81
CA ASP A 493 25.52 -9.84 26.38
C ASP A 493 25.74 -9.01 27.66
N LYS A 494 25.45 -7.71 27.62
CA LYS A 494 25.56 -6.85 28.81
C LYS A 494 24.67 -7.28 29.97
N LEU A 495 23.43 -7.68 29.68
CA LEU A 495 22.51 -8.20 30.69
C LEU A 495 22.97 -9.56 31.22
N GLN A 496 23.54 -10.42 30.39
CA GLN A 496 24.10 -11.70 30.78
C GLN A 496 25.29 -11.54 31.74
N ASP A 497 26.17 -10.56 31.45
CA ASP A 497 27.33 -10.24 32.28
C ASP A 497 26.93 -9.72 33.68
N MET A 498 25.75 -9.11 33.81
CA MET A 498 25.15 -8.70 35.09
C MET A 498 24.69 -9.90 35.94
N GLY A 499 24.51 -11.05 35.33
CA GLY A 499 24.17 -12.32 35.98
C GLY A 499 22.69 -12.55 36.24
N PHE A 500 22.30 -13.84 36.26
CA PHE A 500 20.91 -14.27 36.44
C PHE A 500 20.37 -13.91 37.84
N ASN A 501 21.17 -14.00 38.89
CA ASN A 501 20.74 -13.66 40.26
C ASN A 501 20.40 -12.17 40.40
N GLU A 502 21.02 -11.32 39.62
CA GLU A 502 20.65 -9.90 39.47
C GLU A 502 19.52 -9.70 38.48
N GLY A 503 19.25 -10.66 37.57
CA GLY A 503 18.19 -10.62 36.61
C GLY A 503 16.80 -10.42 37.23
N LEU A 504 16.52 -10.99 38.39
CA LEU A 504 15.29 -10.74 39.13
C LEU A 504 15.26 -9.34 39.77
N ARG A 505 16.40 -8.77 40.11
CA ARG A 505 16.54 -7.37 40.56
C ARG A 505 16.50 -6.41 39.38
N VAL A 506 16.98 -6.83 38.23
CA VAL A 506 17.02 -6.06 36.97
C VAL A 506 15.62 -5.68 36.48
N VAL A 507 14.57 -6.45 36.80
CA VAL A 507 13.19 -6.10 36.41
C VAL A 507 12.80 -4.71 36.94
N GLY A 508 13.17 -4.33 38.15
CA GLY A 508 12.84 -3.00 38.69
C GLY A 508 13.76 -1.87 38.23
N GLU A 509 15.00 -2.20 37.79
CA GLU A 509 15.99 -1.20 37.38
C GLU A 509 16.02 -0.96 35.88
N TYR A 510 16.03 -2.02 35.05
CA TYR A 510 16.17 -1.94 33.60
C TYR A 510 14.84 -2.14 32.84
N PHE A 511 13.90 -2.87 33.45
CA PHE A 511 12.58 -3.12 32.87
C PHE A 511 11.47 -2.55 33.75
N LYS A 512 10.35 -2.14 33.12
CA LYS A 512 9.21 -1.53 33.79
C LYS A 512 7.95 -2.30 33.51
N ARG A 513 7.23 -2.79 34.52
CA ARG A 513 5.98 -3.53 34.49
C ARG A 513 6.02 -4.93 33.88
N ASP A 514 6.83 -5.19 32.87
CA ASP A 514 6.90 -6.45 32.15
C ASP A 514 8.34 -6.75 31.71
N HIS A 515 8.51 -7.84 30.99
CA HIS A 515 9.79 -8.30 30.48
C HIS A 515 10.27 -7.62 29.19
N THR A 516 9.51 -6.66 28.64
CA THR A 516 9.79 -6.04 27.34
C THR A 516 10.09 -4.55 27.44
N HIS A 517 9.27 -3.82 28.20
CA HIS A 517 9.37 -2.37 28.28
C HIS A 517 10.40 -1.93 29.31
N THR A 518 11.30 -1.07 28.88
CA THR A 518 12.44 -0.62 29.69
C THR A 518 12.13 0.60 30.57
N SER A 519 12.81 0.69 31.71
CA SER A 519 12.95 1.91 32.48
C SER A 519 13.90 2.89 31.77
N LEU A 520 14.07 4.09 32.31
CA LEU A 520 15.08 5.03 31.81
C LEU A 520 16.50 4.42 31.79
N LYS A 521 16.86 3.64 32.83
CA LYS A 521 18.15 2.96 32.89
C LYS A 521 18.30 1.93 31.78
N GLY A 522 17.23 1.14 31.49
CA GLY A 522 17.22 0.16 30.42
C GLY A 522 17.24 0.83 29.03
N ALA A 523 16.53 1.94 28.85
CA ALA A 523 16.59 2.72 27.62
C ALA A 523 17.99 3.23 27.32
N ARG A 524 18.71 3.74 28.33
CA ARG A 524 20.11 4.17 28.21
C ARG A 524 21.06 3.00 27.91
N LEU A 525 20.83 1.82 28.48
CA LEU A 525 21.59 0.62 28.15
C LEU A 525 21.44 0.24 26.67
N ASN A 526 20.21 0.25 26.17
CA ASN A 526 19.92 -0.01 24.74
C ASN A 526 20.56 1.07 23.84
N ALA A 527 20.41 2.34 24.17
CA ALA A 527 21.04 3.43 23.42
C ALA A 527 22.56 3.32 23.36
N GLN A 528 23.20 2.99 24.50
CA GLN A 528 24.64 2.74 24.53
C GLN A 528 25.03 1.53 23.68
N SER A 529 24.23 0.45 23.69
CA SER A 529 24.47 -0.72 22.84
C SER A 529 24.38 -0.39 21.36
N ILE A 530 23.47 0.52 20.95
CA ILE A 530 23.41 1.02 19.57
C ILE A 530 24.68 1.78 19.21
N VAL A 531 25.13 2.68 20.07
CA VAL A 531 26.38 3.45 19.84
C VAL A 531 27.59 2.52 19.74
N ASP A 532 27.66 1.51 20.60
CA ASP A 532 28.74 0.51 20.55
C ASP A 532 28.70 -0.27 19.22
N GLY A 533 27.49 -0.60 18.74
CA GLY A 533 27.28 -1.22 17.40
C GLY A 533 27.66 -0.29 16.24
N VAL A 534 27.30 1.00 16.32
CA VAL A 534 27.68 1.98 15.28
C VAL A 534 29.20 2.12 15.18
N ARG A 535 29.92 2.08 16.31
CA ARG A 535 31.38 2.14 16.32
C ARG A 535 32.05 0.93 15.65
N GLN A 536 31.36 -0.22 15.58
CA GLN A 536 31.88 -1.46 15.01
C GLN A 536 31.64 -1.58 13.49
N ILE A 537 30.80 -0.73 12.92
CA ILE A 537 30.47 -0.75 11.48
C ILE A 537 31.05 0.47 10.76
N ASP A 538 31.31 0.35 9.46
CA ASP A 538 31.79 1.49 8.66
C ASP A 538 30.62 2.35 8.18
N CYS A 539 29.93 2.98 9.13
CA CYS A 539 28.80 3.87 8.90
C CYS A 539 29.17 5.32 9.22
N PRO A 540 28.84 6.29 8.34
CA PRO A 540 29.14 7.71 8.59
C PRO A 540 28.52 8.27 9.89
N LEU A 541 27.50 7.63 10.46
CA LEU A 541 26.88 8.05 11.72
C LEU A 541 27.90 8.08 12.88
N LYS A 542 28.96 7.27 12.81
CA LYS A 542 30.04 7.26 13.84
C LYS A 542 30.68 8.64 14.05
N ASN A 543 30.68 9.50 13.02
CA ASN A 543 31.27 10.83 13.08
C ASN A 543 30.45 11.84 13.91
N TYR A 544 29.25 11.45 14.33
CA TYR A 544 28.32 12.27 15.10
C TYR A 544 28.11 11.74 16.54
N ILE A 545 28.84 10.71 16.94
CA ILE A 545 28.84 10.18 18.33
C ILE A 545 29.76 11.08 19.17
N LYS A 546 29.35 11.34 20.44
CA LYS A 546 30.18 12.02 21.43
C LYS A 546 31.41 11.20 21.83
#